data_df96375f031ad6b51fa38ca8d7071f1a
#
_entry.id   df96375f031ad6b51fa38ca8d7071f1a
#
_cell.length_a   1.000
_cell.length_b   1.000
_cell.length_c   1.000
_cell.angle_alpha   90.00
_cell.angle_beta   90.00
_cell.angle_gamma   90.00
#
_symmetry.space_group_name_H-M   'P 1'
#
loop_
_entity.id
_entity.type
_entity.pdbx_description
1 polymer ?
#
loop_
_entity_poly.entity_id
_entity_poly.type
_entity_poly.pdbx_seq_one_letter_code
_entity_poly.pdbx_strand_id
1 'polypeptide(L)'
;MKQIVITQPKLVADFSCVGGECREHCCQGWTIAFDKSSVNRYLNSKNAAIRQTAKTAIKVTKKHYGHWGEVIFHTESKNCPFMDTEKLCSIHSAMGAQALSPTCSSFPRTNRVYKNEIEKSLNLSCPEVTRLLLNDRDAMSMMESISVQQDVNNAPTIDLQAKVINLFCQNIFSVETVSVEEQVYAVVKFLMVAEKLDNLSENIGTLETVYFSLVNELVSGKIKTELSGRSEERRVGKECR
;
A
#
# COMPACT_ATOMS: atom_id res chain seq x y z
N MET A 1 -1.98 -29.25 0.08
CA MET A 1 -1.53 -28.12 0.94
C MET A 1 -0.08 -27.86 0.63
N LYS A 2 0.30 -26.60 0.46
CA LYS A 2 1.63 -26.15 0.09
C LYS A 2 2.17 -25.18 1.14
N GLN A 3 3.46 -25.27 1.42
CA GLN A 3 4.12 -24.25 2.26
C GLN A 3 4.29 -22.97 1.43
N ILE A 4 3.86 -21.85 1.99
CA ILE A 4 3.94 -20.53 1.38
C ILE A 4 4.70 -19.62 2.35
N VAL A 5 5.65 -18.89 1.85
CA VAL A 5 6.36 -17.85 2.61
C VAL A 5 5.47 -16.62 2.68
N ILE A 6 5.30 -16.07 3.87
CA ILE A 6 4.60 -14.80 4.08
C ILE A 6 5.66 -13.78 4.47
N THR A 7 5.81 -12.76 3.65
CA THR A 7 6.72 -11.64 3.88
C THR A 7 5.90 -10.39 4.18
N GLN A 8 6.23 -9.70 5.27
CA GLN A 8 5.50 -8.49 5.69
C GLN A 8 6.38 -7.58 6.55
N PRO A 9 6.20 -6.24 6.51
CA PRO A 9 6.81 -5.37 7.50
C PRO A 9 6.14 -5.56 8.87
N LYS A 10 6.89 -5.28 9.95
CA LYS A 10 6.44 -5.37 11.35
C LYS A 10 5.12 -4.64 11.58
N LEU A 11 4.95 -3.47 11.02
CA LEU A 11 3.72 -2.67 11.13
C LEU A 11 2.45 -3.42 10.68
N VAL A 12 2.57 -4.43 9.80
CA VAL A 12 1.43 -5.27 9.38
C VAL A 12 1.00 -6.21 10.50
N ALA A 13 1.97 -6.74 11.25
CA ALA A 13 1.69 -7.59 12.41
C ALA A 13 1.09 -6.78 13.58
N ASP A 14 1.56 -5.56 13.77
CA ASP A 14 1.14 -4.69 14.87
C ASP A 14 -0.18 -3.95 14.59
N PHE A 15 -0.63 -3.93 13.35
CA PHE A 15 -1.84 -3.19 12.97
C PHE A 15 -3.13 -3.79 13.52
N SER A 16 -3.84 -2.98 14.30
CA SER A 16 -5.22 -3.19 14.68
C SER A 16 -6.06 -1.96 14.36
N CYS A 17 -7.24 -2.18 13.76
CA CYS A 17 -8.14 -1.06 13.46
C CYS A 17 -8.74 -0.51 14.76
N VAL A 18 -8.63 0.81 14.97
CA VAL A 18 -9.15 1.51 16.15
C VAL A 18 -10.65 1.88 16.02
N GLY A 19 -11.28 1.50 14.93
CA GLY A 19 -12.74 1.66 14.75
C GLY A 19 -13.22 3.10 14.89
N GLY A 20 -14.20 3.34 15.74
CA GLY A 20 -14.81 4.64 15.98
C GLY A 20 -13.88 5.69 16.61
N GLU A 21 -12.76 5.27 17.23
CA GLU A 21 -11.76 6.18 17.81
C GLU A 21 -10.84 6.80 16.74
N CYS A 22 -10.95 6.35 15.48
CA CYS A 22 -10.14 6.89 14.39
C CYS A 22 -10.45 8.38 14.17
N ARG A 23 -9.40 9.21 14.05
CA ARG A 23 -9.56 10.64 13.76
C ARG A 23 -10.22 10.87 12.41
N GLU A 24 -9.74 10.17 11.41
CA GLU A 24 -10.26 10.17 10.05
C GLU A 24 -10.57 8.73 9.66
N HIS A 25 -11.76 8.50 9.12
CA HIS A 25 -12.16 7.14 8.83
C HIS A 25 -12.04 6.78 7.36
N CYS A 26 -11.83 5.49 7.11
CA CYS A 26 -11.80 4.94 5.75
C CYS A 26 -13.16 5.01 5.02
N CYS A 27 -14.23 5.44 5.71
CA CYS A 27 -15.57 5.63 5.16
C CYS A 27 -15.81 7.08 4.71
N GLN A 28 -14.78 7.80 4.25
CA GLN A 28 -14.86 9.21 3.88
C GLN A 28 -13.97 9.55 2.67
N GLY A 29 -14.50 10.32 1.74
CA GLY A 29 -13.71 11.11 0.78
C GLY A 29 -13.06 10.38 -0.40
N TRP A 30 -13.34 9.09 -0.63
CA TRP A 30 -12.79 8.34 -1.77
C TRP A 30 -13.83 7.45 -2.44
N THR A 31 -13.56 6.99 -3.66
CA THR A 31 -14.51 6.14 -4.39
C THR A 31 -14.47 4.71 -3.86
N ILE A 32 -15.52 4.28 -3.17
CA ILE A 32 -15.70 2.89 -2.74
C ILE A 32 -16.48 2.14 -3.79
N ALA A 33 -15.81 1.20 -4.47
CA ALA A 33 -16.45 0.29 -5.40
C ALA A 33 -16.99 -0.95 -4.68
N PHE A 34 -18.21 -1.36 -5.06
CA PHE A 34 -18.82 -2.60 -4.63
C PHE A 34 -18.87 -3.61 -5.77
N ASP A 35 -18.55 -4.85 -5.46
CA ASP A 35 -18.74 -5.99 -6.36
C ASP A 35 -20.23 -6.31 -6.53
N LYS A 36 -20.57 -7.10 -7.55
CA LYS A 36 -21.95 -7.48 -7.89
C LYS A 36 -22.66 -8.18 -6.72
N SER A 37 -21.95 -9.05 -6.00
CA SER A 37 -22.48 -9.79 -4.88
C SER A 37 -22.89 -8.85 -3.73
N SER A 38 -22.02 -7.90 -3.39
CA SER A 38 -22.27 -6.90 -2.33
C SER A 38 -23.42 -5.96 -2.70
N VAL A 39 -23.47 -5.45 -3.93
CA VAL A 39 -24.59 -4.62 -4.39
C VAL A 39 -25.92 -5.36 -4.25
N ASN A 40 -25.99 -6.61 -4.74
CA ASN A 40 -27.22 -7.41 -4.63
C ASN A 40 -27.57 -7.70 -3.17
N ARG A 41 -26.59 -8.01 -2.31
CA ARG A 41 -26.79 -8.28 -0.88
C ARG A 41 -27.39 -7.08 -0.17
N TYR A 42 -26.91 -5.88 -0.43
CA TYR A 42 -27.38 -4.67 0.24
C TYR A 42 -28.75 -4.21 -0.27
N LEU A 43 -28.97 -4.23 -1.58
CA LEU A 43 -30.25 -3.86 -2.18
C LEU A 43 -31.39 -4.81 -1.79
N ASN A 44 -31.08 -6.09 -1.53
CA ASN A 44 -32.05 -7.13 -1.16
C ASN A 44 -31.93 -7.53 0.33
N SER A 45 -31.29 -6.71 1.15
CA SER A 45 -31.09 -7.00 2.58
C SER A 45 -32.43 -7.19 3.30
N LYS A 46 -32.50 -8.19 4.20
CA LYS A 46 -33.64 -8.36 5.14
C LYS A 46 -33.71 -7.21 6.14
N ASN A 47 -32.58 -6.60 6.47
CA ASN A 47 -32.55 -5.38 7.28
C ASN A 47 -33.10 -4.20 6.48
N ALA A 48 -34.24 -3.66 6.92
CA ALA A 48 -34.94 -2.59 6.20
C ALA A 48 -34.11 -1.29 6.10
N ALA A 49 -33.35 -0.96 7.15
CA ALA A 49 -32.50 0.24 7.17
C ALA A 49 -31.39 0.13 6.14
N ILE A 50 -30.64 -1.00 6.12
CA ILE A 50 -29.60 -1.24 5.12
C ILE A 50 -30.16 -1.22 3.71
N ARG A 51 -31.29 -1.88 3.47
CA ARG A 51 -31.93 -1.91 2.17
C ARG A 51 -32.37 -0.53 1.69
N GLN A 52 -32.91 0.30 2.60
CA GLN A 52 -33.31 1.68 2.26
C GLN A 52 -32.11 2.56 1.93
N THR A 53 -31.09 2.54 2.78
CA THR A 53 -29.83 3.25 2.52
C THR A 53 -29.20 2.81 1.22
N ALA A 54 -29.15 1.51 0.92
CA ALA A 54 -28.55 1.00 -0.31
C ALA A 54 -29.24 1.52 -1.59
N LYS A 55 -30.55 1.70 -1.57
CA LYS A 55 -31.31 2.21 -2.74
C LYS A 55 -30.94 3.66 -3.09
N THR A 56 -30.56 4.48 -2.14
CA THR A 56 -30.19 5.88 -2.34
C THR A 56 -28.69 6.09 -2.41
N ALA A 57 -27.92 5.26 -1.72
CA ALA A 57 -26.49 5.42 -1.55
C ALA A 57 -25.63 4.62 -2.54
N ILE A 58 -26.21 3.73 -3.35
CA ILE A 58 -25.45 2.94 -4.31
C ILE A 58 -25.81 3.35 -5.73
N LYS A 59 -24.82 3.88 -6.46
CA LYS A 59 -24.91 4.08 -7.90
C LYS A 59 -24.47 2.79 -8.60
N VAL A 60 -25.40 2.10 -9.23
CA VAL A 60 -25.11 0.90 -10.01
C VAL A 60 -24.46 1.29 -11.34
N THR A 61 -23.21 0.88 -11.55
CA THR A 61 -22.40 1.26 -12.73
C THR A 61 -22.22 0.11 -13.72
N LYS A 62 -22.26 -1.14 -13.25
CA LYS A 62 -22.11 -2.39 -14.03
C LYS A 62 -20.83 -2.41 -14.89
N LYS A 63 -19.74 -1.78 -14.45
CA LYS A 63 -18.47 -1.74 -15.21
C LYS A 63 -17.90 -3.15 -15.41
N HIS A 64 -17.73 -3.91 -14.32
CA HIS A 64 -17.36 -5.33 -14.31
C HIS A 64 -17.78 -5.96 -12.97
N TYR A 65 -17.60 -7.28 -12.79
CA TYR A 65 -18.07 -7.98 -11.59
C TYR A 65 -17.56 -7.36 -10.28
N GLY A 66 -16.27 -7.04 -10.20
CA GLY A 66 -15.64 -6.44 -9.00
C GLY A 66 -15.94 -4.93 -8.81
N HIS A 67 -16.50 -4.26 -9.84
CA HIS A 67 -16.90 -2.86 -9.81
C HIS A 67 -18.30 -2.72 -10.40
N TRP A 68 -19.29 -3.23 -9.68
CA TRP A 68 -20.69 -3.26 -10.11
C TRP A 68 -21.48 -2.04 -9.66
N GLY A 69 -21.07 -1.44 -8.55
CA GLY A 69 -21.64 -0.20 -8.03
C GLY A 69 -20.61 0.63 -7.28
N GLU A 70 -20.97 1.86 -7.02
CA GLU A 70 -20.16 2.86 -6.29
C GLU A 70 -21.00 3.49 -5.19
N VAL A 71 -20.36 3.81 -4.07
CA VAL A 71 -21.00 4.53 -2.97
C VAL A 71 -21.18 6.00 -3.36
N ILE A 72 -22.39 6.53 -3.15
CA ILE A 72 -22.69 7.96 -3.24
C ILE A 72 -22.50 8.54 -1.82
N PHE A 73 -21.44 9.27 -1.61
CA PHE A 73 -21.14 9.92 -0.33
C PHE A 73 -22.02 11.12 -0.07
N HIS A 74 -22.26 11.46 1.19
CA HIS A 74 -22.90 12.70 1.56
C HIS A 74 -22.11 13.91 1.01
N THR A 75 -22.81 14.85 0.42
CA THR A 75 -22.17 15.97 -0.31
C THR A 75 -21.34 16.88 0.60
N GLU A 76 -21.84 17.19 1.81
CA GLU A 76 -21.17 18.09 2.76
C GLU A 76 -20.12 17.36 3.60
N SER A 77 -20.51 16.31 4.33
CA SER A 77 -19.61 15.60 5.25
C SER A 77 -18.62 14.66 4.56
N LYS A 78 -18.87 14.30 3.29
CA LYS A 78 -18.13 13.28 2.54
C LYS A 78 -18.14 11.89 3.19
N ASN A 79 -19.03 11.66 4.17
CA ASN A 79 -19.16 10.41 4.87
C ASN A 79 -19.93 9.37 4.05
N CYS A 80 -19.59 8.11 4.25
CA CYS A 80 -20.34 6.99 3.71
C CYS A 80 -21.74 6.93 4.35
N PRO A 81 -22.83 6.81 3.56
CA PRO A 81 -24.19 6.73 4.10
C PRO A 81 -24.47 5.49 4.98
N PHE A 82 -23.58 4.50 4.96
CA PHE A 82 -23.63 3.35 5.86
C PHE A 82 -22.86 3.56 7.17
N MET A 83 -22.32 4.75 7.41
CA MET A 83 -21.68 5.10 8.67
C MET A 83 -22.72 5.62 9.65
N ASP A 84 -22.70 5.12 10.89
CA ASP A 84 -23.58 5.54 11.97
C ASP A 84 -23.00 6.74 12.77
N THR A 85 -23.70 7.14 13.81
CA THR A 85 -23.32 8.26 14.70
C THR A 85 -22.07 7.96 15.52
N GLU A 86 -21.78 6.70 15.77
CA GLU A 86 -20.57 6.22 16.46
C GLU A 86 -19.38 6.02 15.51
N LYS A 87 -19.50 6.48 14.27
CA LYS A 87 -18.51 6.34 13.20
C LYS A 87 -18.22 4.86 12.83
N LEU A 88 -19.14 3.98 13.09
CA LEU A 88 -19.04 2.56 12.75
C LEU A 88 -19.87 2.24 11.50
N CYS A 89 -19.54 1.13 10.84
CA CYS A 89 -20.24 0.70 9.63
C CYS A 89 -21.54 -0.06 10.00
N SER A 90 -22.70 0.47 9.66
CA SER A 90 -24.00 -0.17 9.91
C SER A 90 -24.16 -1.52 9.20
N ILE A 91 -23.51 -1.73 8.03
CA ILE A 91 -23.46 -3.05 7.39
C ILE A 91 -22.73 -4.05 8.29
N HIS A 92 -21.58 -3.64 8.83
CA HIS A 92 -20.79 -4.48 9.73
C HIS A 92 -21.57 -4.80 11.01
N SER A 93 -22.14 -3.78 11.65
CA SER A 93 -22.89 -3.92 12.90
C SER A 93 -24.13 -4.79 12.75
N ALA A 94 -24.89 -4.63 11.64
CA ALA A 94 -26.15 -5.32 11.42
C ALA A 94 -26.03 -6.70 10.76
N MET A 95 -24.98 -6.95 9.99
CA MET A 95 -24.86 -8.14 9.14
C MET A 95 -23.54 -8.91 9.32
N GLY A 96 -22.61 -8.38 10.13
CA GLY A 96 -21.31 -9.00 10.40
C GLY A 96 -20.24 -8.66 9.37
N ALA A 97 -18.98 -8.98 9.69
CA ALA A 97 -17.81 -8.70 8.86
C ALA A 97 -17.87 -9.36 7.47
N GLN A 98 -18.45 -10.57 7.40
CA GLN A 98 -18.62 -11.33 6.15
C GLN A 98 -19.59 -10.66 5.16
N ALA A 99 -20.38 -9.69 5.61
CA ALA A 99 -21.28 -8.94 4.74
C ALA A 99 -20.60 -7.73 4.06
N LEU A 100 -19.42 -7.35 4.51
CA LEU A 100 -18.68 -6.25 3.91
C LEU A 100 -18.29 -6.59 2.46
N SER A 101 -18.19 -5.54 1.62
CA SER A 101 -17.61 -5.70 0.28
C SER A 101 -16.12 -6.04 0.36
N PRO A 102 -15.52 -6.64 -0.68
CA PRO A 102 -14.09 -6.88 -0.72
C PRO A 102 -13.26 -5.63 -0.41
N THR A 103 -13.64 -4.48 -0.98
CA THR A 103 -12.97 -3.19 -0.71
C THR A 103 -13.02 -2.82 0.78
N CYS A 104 -14.21 -2.89 1.41
CA CYS A 104 -14.39 -2.49 2.81
C CYS A 104 -13.78 -3.50 3.79
N SER A 105 -13.75 -4.79 3.46
CA SER A 105 -13.20 -5.85 4.31
C SER A 105 -11.68 -5.92 4.27
N SER A 106 -11.06 -5.53 3.14
CA SER A 106 -9.60 -5.60 2.98
C SER A 106 -8.88 -4.35 3.47
N PHE A 107 -9.44 -3.14 3.28
CA PHE A 107 -8.77 -1.90 3.66
C PHE A 107 -8.38 -1.88 5.15
N PRO A 108 -7.18 -1.45 5.52
CA PRO A 108 -6.08 -0.96 4.67
C PRO A 108 -5.12 -2.08 4.21
N ARG A 109 -5.47 -3.33 4.39
CA ARG A 109 -4.61 -4.48 4.08
C ARG A 109 -4.54 -4.73 2.59
N THR A 110 -3.31 -4.91 2.09
CA THR A 110 -3.03 -5.28 0.71
C THR A 110 -2.18 -6.55 0.71
N ASN A 111 -2.65 -7.58 0.03
CA ASN A 111 -1.92 -8.83 -0.12
C ASN A 111 -1.62 -9.06 -1.60
N ARG A 112 -0.36 -9.29 -1.93
CA ARG A 112 0.07 -9.78 -3.24
C ARG A 112 0.34 -11.26 -3.12
N VAL A 113 -0.43 -12.05 -3.83
CA VAL A 113 -0.37 -13.52 -3.77
C VAL A 113 0.37 -14.04 -4.97
N TYR A 114 1.45 -14.77 -4.72
CA TYR A 114 2.26 -15.49 -5.72
C TYR A 114 2.19 -16.99 -5.46
N LYS A 115 2.71 -17.81 -6.38
CA LYS A 115 2.69 -19.28 -6.26
C LYS A 115 3.32 -19.83 -4.98
N ASN A 116 4.35 -19.18 -4.46
CA ASN A 116 5.14 -19.66 -3.32
C ASN A 116 5.27 -18.62 -2.20
N GLU A 117 4.72 -17.42 -2.39
CA GLU A 117 4.90 -16.31 -1.47
C GLU A 117 3.65 -15.43 -1.41
N ILE A 118 3.40 -14.86 -0.25
CA ILE A 118 2.41 -13.81 -0.04
C ILE A 118 3.13 -12.62 0.57
N GLU A 119 3.14 -11.51 -0.15
CA GLU A 119 3.60 -10.22 0.37
C GLU A 119 2.42 -9.48 0.96
N LYS A 120 2.50 -9.15 2.25
CA LYS A 120 1.48 -8.36 2.94
C LYS A 120 1.98 -6.96 3.18
N SER A 121 1.11 -5.99 2.98
CA SER A 121 1.37 -4.59 3.23
C SER A 121 0.11 -3.86 3.71
N LEU A 122 0.27 -2.61 4.13
CA LEU A 122 -0.83 -1.73 4.53
C LEU A 122 -0.80 -0.45 3.71
N ASN A 123 -1.98 0.07 3.41
CA ASN A 123 -2.12 1.35 2.71
C ASN A 123 -1.92 2.51 3.70
N LEU A 124 -0.95 3.38 3.40
CA LEU A 124 -0.61 4.55 4.23
C LEU A 124 -1.69 5.64 4.24
N SER A 125 -2.73 5.54 3.42
CA SER A 125 -3.89 6.43 3.55
C SER A 125 -4.75 6.14 4.79
N CYS A 126 -4.48 5.05 5.52
CA CYS A 126 -5.07 4.80 6.82
C CYS A 126 -4.31 5.58 7.91
N PRO A 127 -4.97 6.48 8.67
CA PRO A 127 -4.30 7.29 9.69
C PRO A 127 -3.61 6.45 10.77
N GLU A 128 -4.20 5.33 11.16
CA GLU A 128 -3.60 4.44 12.15
C GLU A 128 -2.34 3.74 11.63
N VAL A 129 -2.32 3.34 10.36
CA VAL A 129 -1.12 2.80 9.72
C VAL A 129 -0.01 3.86 9.68
N THR A 130 -0.34 5.10 9.30
CA THR A 130 0.62 6.20 9.29
C THR A 130 1.12 6.52 10.70
N ARG A 131 0.25 6.49 11.71
CA ARG A 131 0.64 6.66 13.11
C ARG A 131 1.64 5.59 13.56
N LEU A 132 1.37 4.32 13.28
CA LEU A 132 2.30 3.23 13.59
C LEU A 132 3.65 3.41 12.90
N LEU A 133 3.63 3.74 11.59
CA LEU A 133 4.85 3.96 10.82
C LEU A 133 5.72 5.09 11.37
N LEU A 134 5.11 6.21 11.80
CA LEU A 134 5.84 7.38 12.28
C LEU A 134 6.32 7.26 13.73
N ASN A 135 5.73 6.38 14.54
CA ASN A 135 6.05 6.25 15.97
C ASN A 135 6.89 5.02 16.31
N ASP A 136 7.13 4.13 15.35
CA ASP A 136 8.00 2.96 15.54
C ASP A 136 9.13 2.96 14.50
N ARG A 137 10.36 3.07 14.97
CA ARG A 137 11.57 3.05 14.11
C ARG A 137 11.72 1.75 13.35
N ASP A 138 11.23 0.65 13.91
CA ASP A 138 11.31 -0.70 13.34
C ASP A 138 10.06 -1.10 12.55
N ALA A 139 9.11 -0.17 12.36
CA ALA A 139 7.83 -0.44 11.69
C ALA A 139 7.99 -1.12 10.31
N MET A 140 9.04 -0.76 9.58
CA MET A 140 9.35 -1.31 8.24
C MET A 140 10.32 -2.50 8.27
N SER A 141 10.75 -2.97 9.45
CA SER A 141 11.57 -4.17 9.56
C SER A 141 10.82 -5.37 9.01
N MET A 142 11.43 -6.08 8.05
CA MET A 142 10.79 -7.19 7.35
C MET A 142 10.75 -8.44 8.21
N MET A 143 9.59 -9.08 8.23
CA MET A 143 9.33 -10.33 8.93
C MET A 143 8.93 -11.40 7.92
N GLU A 144 9.45 -12.60 8.12
CA GLU A 144 9.08 -13.77 7.33
C GLU A 144 8.45 -14.84 8.22
N SER A 145 7.44 -15.50 7.70
CA SER A 145 6.81 -16.67 8.34
C SER A 145 6.39 -17.69 7.28
N ILE A 146 6.23 -18.93 7.70
CA ILE A 146 5.75 -20.01 6.82
C ILE A 146 4.32 -20.35 7.21
N SER A 147 3.45 -20.39 6.22
CA SER A 147 2.06 -20.84 6.36
C SER A 147 1.78 -22.00 5.43
N VAL A 148 0.92 -22.90 5.87
CA VAL A 148 0.41 -23.99 5.02
C VAL A 148 -0.96 -23.60 4.51
N GLN A 149 -1.08 -23.40 3.21
CA GLN A 149 -2.33 -22.98 2.57
C GLN A 149 -2.77 -23.98 1.49
N GLN A 150 -4.03 -23.87 1.08
CA GLN A 150 -4.52 -24.57 -0.10
C GLN A 150 -3.78 -24.03 -1.34
N ASP A 151 -3.59 -24.90 -2.32
CA ASP A 151 -2.80 -24.61 -3.51
C ASP A 151 -3.31 -23.40 -4.27
N VAL A 152 -2.42 -22.43 -4.48
CA VAL A 152 -2.65 -21.21 -5.27
C VAL A 152 -2.10 -21.39 -6.68
N ASN A 153 -2.43 -22.50 -7.32
CA ASN A 153 -1.88 -22.90 -8.64
C ASN A 153 -2.03 -21.83 -9.72
N ASN A 154 -3.08 -21.01 -9.64
CA ASN A 154 -3.37 -19.95 -10.62
C ASN A 154 -2.72 -18.59 -10.26
N ALA A 155 -1.97 -18.50 -9.15
CA ALA A 155 -1.28 -17.27 -8.81
C ALA A 155 -0.05 -17.05 -9.73
N PRO A 156 0.31 -15.81 -10.04
CA PRO A 156 1.49 -15.50 -10.83
C PRO A 156 2.76 -15.96 -10.12
N THR A 157 3.81 -16.23 -10.88
CA THR A 157 5.17 -16.37 -10.33
C THR A 157 5.67 -14.98 -9.93
N ILE A 158 6.49 -14.93 -8.87
CA ILE A 158 7.13 -13.69 -8.50
C ILE A 158 8.11 -13.25 -9.58
N ASP A 159 8.11 -11.97 -9.90
CA ASP A 159 9.16 -11.38 -10.71
C ASP A 159 10.41 -11.20 -9.86
N LEU A 160 11.36 -12.12 -10.01
CA LEU A 160 12.61 -12.10 -9.27
C LEU A 160 13.44 -10.84 -9.57
N GLN A 161 13.35 -10.33 -10.78
CA GLN A 161 14.03 -9.12 -11.20
C GLN A 161 13.51 -7.91 -10.40
N ALA A 162 12.20 -7.71 -10.38
CA ALA A 162 11.57 -6.66 -9.61
C ALA A 162 11.83 -6.81 -8.09
N LYS A 163 11.86 -8.06 -7.59
CA LYS A 163 12.15 -8.34 -6.17
C LYS A 163 13.58 -7.95 -5.79
N VAL A 164 14.55 -8.29 -6.61
CA VAL A 164 15.97 -7.95 -6.38
C VAL A 164 16.19 -6.44 -6.42
N ILE A 165 15.62 -5.74 -7.42
CA ILE A 165 15.68 -4.27 -7.49
C ILE A 165 15.08 -3.66 -6.24
N ASN A 166 13.91 -4.13 -5.81
CA ASN A 166 13.24 -3.62 -4.62
C ASN A 166 14.08 -3.82 -3.36
N LEU A 167 14.74 -4.99 -3.20
CA LEU A 167 15.63 -5.27 -2.09
C LEU A 167 16.80 -4.27 -2.01
N PHE A 168 17.46 -4.01 -3.13
CA PHE A 168 18.54 -3.02 -3.17
C PHE A 168 18.04 -1.60 -2.82
N CYS A 169 16.87 -1.21 -3.34
CA CYS A 169 16.26 0.08 -2.99
C CYS A 169 15.95 0.18 -1.50
N GLN A 170 15.38 -0.87 -0.89
CA GLN A 170 15.11 -0.91 0.55
C GLN A 170 16.41 -0.78 1.36
N ASN A 171 17.46 -1.47 0.97
CA ASN A 171 18.74 -1.40 1.66
C ASN A 171 19.38 0.00 1.54
N ILE A 172 19.24 0.70 0.41
CA ILE A 172 19.67 2.10 0.28
C ILE A 172 18.89 3.00 1.25
N PHE A 173 17.57 2.80 1.38
CA PHE A 173 16.75 3.55 2.35
C PHE A 173 17.04 3.18 3.82
N SER A 174 17.73 2.08 4.08
CA SER A 174 18.13 1.67 5.43
C SER A 174 19.51 2.21 5.84
N VAL A 175 20.20 2.98 5.00
CA VAL A 175 21.48 3.61 5.36
C VAL A 175 21.23 4.69 6.39
N GLU A 176 21.70 4.46 7.62
CA GLU A 176 21.59 5.41 8.72
C GLU A 176 22.51 6.61 8.51
N THR A 177 22.24 7.70 9.23
CA THR A 177 23.06 8.93 9.27
C THR A 177 23.02 9.83 8.04
N VAL A 178 22.25 9.47 7.01
CA VAL A 178 22.07 10.29 5.81
C VAL A 178 20.63 10.80 5.68
N SER A 179 20.42 11.90 4.94
CA SER A 179 19.08 12.46 4.78
C SER A 179 18.22 11.65 3.80
N VAL A 180 16.90 11.78 3.92
CA VAL A 180 15.94 11.11 3.01
C VAL A 180 16.16 11.57 1.56
N GLU A 181 16.52 12.84 1.34
CA GLU A 181 16.80 13.37 0.02
C GLU A 181 18.02 12.68 -0.63
N GLU A 182 19.06 12.44 0.16
CA GLU A 182 20.26 11.73 -0.27
C GLU A 182 19.93 10.26 -0.62
N GLN A 183 19.12 9.59 0.22
CA GLN A 183 18.67 8.22 -0.03
C GLN A 183 17.82 8.13 -1.31
N VAL A 184 16.83 9.03 -1.48
CA VAL A 184 15.99 9.10 -2.69
C VAL A 184 16.86 9.33 -3.94
N TYR A 185 17.83 10.22 -3.86
CA TYR A 185 18.73 10.49 -4.98
C TYR A 185 19.57 9.26 -5.36
N ALA A 186 20.08 8.53 -4.36
CA ALA A 186 20.81 7.27 -4.58
C ALA A 186 19.93 6.20 -5.22
N VAL A 187 18.68 6.05 -4.74
CA VAL A 187 17.68 5.13 -5.33
C VAL A 187 17.39 5.48 -6.78
N VAL A 188 17.20 6.76 -7.11
CA VAL A 188 16.99 7.19 -8.50
C VAL A 188 18.20 6.85 -9.36
N LYS A 189 19.44 7.14 -8.91
CA LYS A 189 20.67 6.75 -9.63
C LYS A 189 20.72 5.24 -9.86
N PHE A 190 20.38 4.43 -8.85
CA PHE A 190 20.33 2.97 -8.95
C PHE A 190 19.31 2.51 -9.99
N LEU A 191 18.08 3.01 -9.94
CA LEU A 191 17.02 2.64 -10.87
C LEU A 191 17.34 3.03 -12.31
N MET A 192 17.99 4.19 -12.54
CA MET A 192 18.43 4.60 -13.87
C MET A 192 19.49 3.67 -14.48
N VAL A 193 20.28 2.98 -13.65
CA VAL A 193 21.20 1.95 -14.12
C VAL A 193 20.43 0.65 -14.35
N ALA A 194 19.58 0.25 -13.42
CA ALA A 194 18.81 -0.99 -13.52
C ALA A 194 17.90 -1.01 -14.77
N GLU A 195 17.32 0.13 -15.14
CA GLU A 195 16.47 0.28 -16.35
C GLU A 195 17.23 0.01 -17.66
N LYS A 196 18.55 0.22 -17.68
CA LYS A 196 19.40 0.00 -18.87
C LYS A 196 19.90 -1.43 -19.03
N LEU A 197 19.60 -2.30 -18.06
CA LEU A 197 20.05 -3.70 -18.06
C LEU A 197 18.94 -4.62 -18.58
N ASP A 198 19.14 -5.21 -19.76
CA ASP A 198 18.12 -6.05 -20.42
C ASP A 198 17.89 -7.40 -19.74
N ASN A 199 18.89 -7.97 -19.07
CA ASN A 199 18.81 -9.28 -18.41
C ASN A 199 19.45 -9.22 -17.03
N LEU A 200 18.62 -9.23 -16.00
CA LEU A 200 19.10 -9.06 -14.62
C LEU A 200 19.86 -10.28 -14.09
N SER A 201 19.48 -11.49 -14.50
CA SER A 201 20.16 -12.70 -14.04
C SER A 201 21.64 -12.71 -14.45
N GLU A 202 21.97 -12.13 -15.60
CA GLU A 202 23.34 -11.99 -16.09
C GLU A 202 24.05 -10.74 -15.50
N ASN A 203 23.30 -9.76 -15.06
CA ASN A 203 23.80 -8.47 -14.63
C ASN A 203 23.69 -8.21 -13.11
N ILE A 204 23.39 -9.24 -12.32
CA ILE A 204 23.21 -9.09 -10.86
C ILE A 204 24.48 -8.54 -10.19
N GLY A 205 25.65 -9.00 -10.60
CA GLY A 205 26.94 -8.50 -10.10
C GLY A 205 27.19 -7.04 -10.45
N THR A 206 26.68 -6.57 -11.60
CA THR A 206 26.72 -5.15 -11.97
C THR A 206 25.86 -4.32 -11.03
N LEU A 207 24.63 -4.80 -10.72
CA LEU A 207 23.74 -4.11 -9.77
C LEU A 207 24.32 -4.09 -8.36
N GLU A 208 24.94 -5.18 -7.90
CA GLU A 208 25.64 -5.20 -6.62
C GLU A 208 26.77 -4.18 -6.57
N THR A 209 27.57 -4.11 -7.63
CA THR A 209 28.67 -3.13 -7.72
C THR A 209 28.15 -1.70 -7.64
N VAL A 210 27.08 -1.40 -8.38
CA VAL A 210 26.43 -0.07 -8.36
C VAL A 210 25.86 0.21 -6.98
N TYR A 211 25.18 -0.74 -6.37
CA TYR A 211 24.62 -0.62 -5.02
C TYR A 211 25.73 -0.28 -4.00
N PHE A 212 26.81 -1.06 -3.94
CA PHE A 212 27.91 -0.77 -3.01
C PHE A 212 28.58 0.56 -3.28
N SER A 213 28.74 0.96 -4.54
CA SER A 213 29.25 2.28 -4.90
C SER A 213 28.36 3.39 -4.36
N LEU A 214 27.04 3.26 -4.54
CA LEU A 214 26.07 4.28 -4.05
C LEU A 214 26.01 4.35 -2.54
N VAL A 215 26.06 3.22 -1.84
CA VAL A 215 26.15 3.20 -0.37
C VAL A 215 27.41 3.88 0.11
N ASN A 216 28.56 3.64 -0.53
CA ASN A 216 29.80 4.33 -0.21
C ASN A 216 29.73 5.83 -0.50
N GLU A 217 29.09 6.24 -1.61
CA GLU A 217 28.86 7.66 -1.94
C GLU A 217 27.93 8.35 -0.94
N LEU A 218 26.94 7.64 -0.41
CA LEU A 218 26.08 8.13 0.68
C LEU A 218 26.89 8.36 1.97
N VAL A 219 27.57 7.32 2.44
CA VAL A 219 28.32 7.36 3.70
C VAL A 219 29.48 8.36 3.66
N SER A 220 30.14 8.50 2.51
CA SER A 220 31.23 9.49 2.34
C SER A 220 30.74 10.93 2.18
N GLY A 221 29.45 11.18 2.06
CA GLY A 221 28.89 12.53 1.82
C GLY A 221 29.06 13.06 0.41
N LYS A 222 29.51 12.24 -0.54
CA LYS A 222 29.65 12.64 -1.96
C LYS A 222 28.31 13.01 -2.58
N ILE A 223 27.24 12.23 -2.31
CA ILE A 223 25.88 12.52 -2.76
C ILE A 223 25.38 13.84 -2.18
N LYS A 224 25.67 14.12 -0.92
CA LYS A 224 25.32 15.39 -0.27
C LYS A 224 25.95 16.59 -1.02
N THR A 225 27.21 16.47 -1.38
CA THR A 225 27.92 17.49 -2.14
C THR A 225 27.33 17.70 -3.54
N GLU A 226 26.98 16.62 -4.24
CA GLU A 226 26.32 16.68 -5.55
C GLU A 226 24.95 17.38 -5.48
N LEU A 227 24.14 17.09 -4.46
CA LEU A 227 22.83 17.72 -4.27
C LEU A 227 22.95 19.21 -3.94
N SER A 228 23.91 19.60 -3.09
CA SER A 228 24.16 20.99 -2.72
C SER A 228 24.58 21.81 -3.95
N GLY A 229 25.52 21.32 -4.78
CA GLY A 229 25.94 21.99 -6.01
C GLY A 229 24.79 22.23 -6.98
N ARG A 230 23.91 21.23 -7.19
CA ARG A 230 22.73 21.37 -8.07
C ARG A 230 21.69 22.37 -7.55
N SER A 231 21.58 22.53 -6.23
CA SER A 231 20.66 23.51 -5.63
C SER A 231 21.16 24.94 -5.86
N GLU A 232 22.46 25.17 -5.85
CA GLU A 232 23.08 26.46 -6.14
C GLU A 232 22.93 26.83 -7.60
N GLU A 233 23.19 25.92 -8.55
CA GLU A 233 22.97 26.13 -9.97
C GLU A 233 21.53 26.55 -10.31
N ARG A 234 20.52 25.97 -9.64
CA ARG A 234 19.12 26.37 -9.82
C ARG A 234 18.79 27.74 -9.25
N ARG A 235 19.48 28.18 -8.19
CA ARG A 235 19.32 29.53 -7.63
C ARG A 235 19.90 30.59 -8.58
N VAL A 236 21.12 30.38 -9.04
CA VAL A 236 21.79 31.26 -9.98
C VAL A 236 21.00 31.39 -11.31
N GLY A 237 20.45 30.30 -11.83
CA GLY A 237 19.63 30.33 -13.05
C GLY A 237 18.29 31.06 -12.92
N LYS A 238 17.77 31.30 -11.70
CA LYS A 238 16.55 32.09 -11.45
C LYS A 238 16.82 33.59 -11.30
N GLU A 239 18.03 33.98 -10.93
CA GLU A 239 18.43 35.39 -10.78
C GLU A 239 18.83 36.01 -12.13
N CYS A 240 19.01 35.18 -13.17
CA CYS A 240 19.36 35.63 -14.54
C CYS A 240 18.15 35.71 -15.51
N ARG A 241 16.90 35.77 -15.00
CA ARG A 241 15.71 35.97 -15.86
C ARG A 241 14.88 37.15 -15.41
#